data_8b2c0b1f88c94efc34bc95dd7e55ae9c
#
_entry.id   8b2c0b1f88c94efc34bc95dd7e55ae9c
#
_cell.length_a   1.000
_cell.length_b   1.000
_cell.length_c   1.000
_cell.angle_alpha   90.00
_cell.angle_beta   90.00
_cell.angle_gamma   90.00
#
_symmetry.space_group_name_H-M   'P 1'
#
loop_
_entity.id
_entity.type
_entity.pdbx_description
1 polymer ?
#
loop_
_entity_poly.entity_id
_entity_poly.type
_entity_poly.pdbx_seq_one_letter_code
_entity_poly.pdbx_strand_id
1 'polypeptide(L)'
;MDDFERKPELSPTAATLWTESGADPIGDLKLWRDLYEDENGTTPGAMVVSREIVTALANAPQFQVTMAGGGSRPATEADVQAILMANGLPPMTVFTRRTYSGPVLPKDRVLLLPPAVDTDDWSGTALGSTFWGQTLTAEDPAWGIAPLDRPGIVLGAYRNPKPPMIAEIISDAIGLPVLEDPNLSLVAKVL
;
A
#
# COMPACT_ATOMS: atom_id res chain seq x y z
N MET A 1 5.43 -0.46 13.48
CA MET A 1 4.99 0.47 12.43
C MET A 1 4.78 1.80 13.11
N ASP A 2 5.51 2.80 12.70
CA ASP A 2 5.33 4.14 13.26
C ASP A 2 3.98 4.68 12.85
N ASP A 3 3.31 5.38 13.75
CA ASP A 3 2.00 6.00 13.48
C ASP A 3 2.13 7.42 12.92
N PHE A 4 3.35 7.99 12.95
CA PHE A 4 3.67 9.34 12.48
C PHE A 4 2.72 10.41 13.04
N GLU A 5 2.34 10.26 14.32
CA GLU A 5 1.40 11.16 15.03
C GLU A 5 -0.02 11.18 14.41
N ARG A 6 -0.44 10.07 13.76
CA ARG A 6 -1.82 9.92 13.29
C ARG A 6 -2.79 10.02 14.44
N LYS A 7 -3.95 10.62 14.20
CA LYS A 7 -5.04 10.67 15.19
C LYS A 7 -5.41 9.27 15.66
N PRO A 8 -5.60 9.05 16.99
CA PRO A 8 -5.96 7.74 17.55
C PRO A 8 -7.21 7.12 16.93
N GLU A 9 -8.19 7.95 16.56
CA GLU A 9 -9.45 7.55 15.92
C GLU A 9 -9.21 6.85 14.58
N LEU A 10 -8.16 7.25 13.84
CA LEU A 10 -7.76 6.64 12.57
C LEU A 10 -6.88 5.39 12.73
N SER A 11 -6.76 4.88 13.95
CA SER A 11 -6.06 3.64 14.27
C SER A 11 -6.96 2.65 15.04
N PRO A 12 -8.19 2.34 14.55
CA PRO A 12 -9.12 1.50 15.25
C PRO A 12 -8.65 0.03 15.32
N THR A 13 -9.27 -0.69 16.28
CA THR A 13 -9.16 -2.16 16.35
C THR A 13 -10.56 -2.73 16.16
N ALA A 14 -10.68 -3.83 15.42
CA ALA A 14 -11.93 -4.55 15.25
C ALA A 14 -12.50 -4.96 16.63
N ALA A 15 -13.80 -4.81 16.81
CA ALA A 15 -14.48 -5.18 18.05
C ALA A 15 -14.35 -6.68 18.33
N THR A 16 -14.43 -7.48 17.27
CA THR A 16 -14.15 -8.93 17.27
C THR A 16 -13.14 -9.19 16.17
N LEU A 17 -12.03 -9.87 16.48
CA LEU A 17 -11.01 -10.17 15.48
C LEU A 17 -11.60 -11.03 14.37
N TRP A 18 -11.23 -10.78 13.12
CA TRP A 18 -11.82 -11.44 11.94
C TRP A 18 -11.55 -12.93 11.85
N THR A 19 -10.68 -13.45 12.70
CA THR A 19 -10.44 -14.89 12.88
C THR A 19 -11.41 -15.55 13.86
N GLU A 20 -12.16 -14.76 14.63
CA GLU A 20 -13.08 -15.26 15.64
C GLU A 20 -14.49 -15.43 15.09
N SER A 21 -15.25 -16.29 15.75
CA SER A 21 -16.66 -16.51 15.39
C SER A 21 -17.50 -15.28 15.80
N GLY A 22 -18.37 -14.85 14.88
CA GLY A 22 -19.21 -13.67 15.10
C GLY A 22 -18.57 -12.35 14.66
N ALA A 23 -17.39 -12.37 14.06
CA ALA A 23 -16.81 -11.18 13.44
C ALA A 23 -17.68 -10.64 12.30
N ASP A 24 -17.75 -9.33 12.18
CA ASP A 24 -18.46 -8.60 11.13
C ASP A 24 -17.51 -7.73 10.28
N PRO A 25 -16.69 -8.33 9.41
CA PRO A 25 -15.72 -7.57 8.63
C PRO A 25 -16.35 -6.49 7.73
N ILE A 26 -17.54 -6.74 7.18
CA ILE A 26 -18.22 -5.75 6.32
C ILE A 26 -18.73 -4.57 7.14
N GLY A 27 -19.29 -4.83 8.33
CA GLY A 27 -19.72 -3.80 9.25
C GLY A 27 -18.55 -2.94 9.73
N ASP A 28 -17.46 -3.55 10.14
CA ASP A 28 -16.23 -2.85 10.55
C ASP A 28 -15.70 -1.96 9.44
N LEU A 29 -15.57 -2.49 8.22
CA LEU A 29 -15.06 -1.73 7.06
C LEU A 29 -15.95 -0.55 6.68
N LYS A 30 -17.28 -0.69 6.77
CA LYS A 30 -18.22 0.42 6.54
C LYS A 30 -18.07 1.49 7.60
N LEU A 31 -17.98 1.10 8.87
CA LEU A 31 -17.77 2.05 9.97
C LEU A 31 -16.45 2.81 9.81
N TRP A 32 -15.38 2.14 9.40
CA TRP A 32 -14.08 2.79 9.19
C TRP A 32 -14.05 3.66 7.93
N ARG A 33 -14.79 3.28 6.88
CA ARG A 33 -14.98 4.16 5.72
C ARG A 33 -15.69 5.45 6.12
N ASP A 34 -16.80 5.33 6.84
CA ASP A 34 -17.59 6.48 7.28
C ASP A 34 -16.76 7.39 8.20
N LEU A 35 -16.01 6.80 9.16
CA LEU A 35 -15.06 7.52 10.00
C LEU A 35 -13.99 8.25 9.18
N TYR A 36 -13.45 7.56 8.16
CA TYR A 36 -12.45 8.16 7.27
C TYR A 36 -13.03 9.35 6.50
N GLU A 37 -14.26 9.22 5.99
CA GLU A 37 -14.97 10.29 5.27
C GLU A 37 -15.28 11.49 6.18
N ASP A 38 -15.70 11.23 7.41
CA ASP A 38 -15.98 12.28 8.39
C ASP A 38 -14.73 13.08 8.76
N GLU A 39 -13.59 12.43 8.90
CA GLU A 39 -12.34 13.08 9.28
C GLU A 39 -11.63 13.79 8.12
N ASN A 40 -11.71 13.24 6.91
CA ASN A 40 -10.92 13.70 5.76
C ASN A 40 -11.77 14.41 4.68
N GLY A 41 -13.11 14.33 4.75
CA GLY A 41 -13.99 14.92 3.75
C GLY A 41 -13.91 14.29 2.36
N THR A 42 -13.29 13.10 2.26
CA THR A 42 -13.14 12.37 1.00
C THR A 42 -13.25 10.88 1.23
N THR A 43 -13.73 10.15 0.23
CA THR A 43 -13.81 8.69 0.29
C THR A 43 -12.44 8.04 0.14
N PRO A 44 -12.16 6.91 0.84
CA PRO A 44 -10.93 6.18 0.62
C PRO A 44 -10.88 5.60 -0.80
N GLY A 45 -9.77 5.78 -1.50
CA GLY A 45 -9.58 5.32 -2.88
C GLY A 45 -9.04 3.90 -3.00
N ALA A 46 -8.36 3.39 -1.97
CA ALA A 46 -7.77 2.06 -1.98
C ALA A 46 -7.73 1.45 -0.58
N MET A 47 -7.87 0.13 -0.54
CA MET A 47 -7.66 -0.68 0.66
C MET A 47 -6.48 -1.62 0.46
N VAL A 48 -5.47 -1.53 1.33
CA VAL A 48 -4.28 -2.40 1.25
C VAL A 48 -4.31 -3.41 2.38
N VAL A 49 -4.18 -4.67 2.05
CA VAL A 49 -4.29 -5.80 2.98
C VAL A 49 -3.16 -6.81 2.80
N SER A 50 -2.91 -7.59 3.84
CA SER A 50 -2.04 -8.76 3.76
C SER A 50 -2.78 -9.97 3.18
N ARG A 51 -2.05 -10.99 2.74
CA ARG A 51 -2.66 -12.25 2.27
C ARG A 51 -3.41 -12.99 3.37
N GLU A 52 -2.94 -12.88 4.60
CA GLU A 52 -3.58 -13.47 5.77
C GLU A 52 -4.98 -12.89 6.02
N ILE A 53 -5.14 -11.58 5.83
CA ILE A 53 -6.45 -10.91 5.93
C ILE A 53 -7.39 -11.38 4.82
N VAL A 54 -6.90 -11.51 3.58
CA VAL A 54 -7.73 -12.05 2.48
C VAL A 54 -8.23 -13.46 2.83
N THR A 55 -7.37 -14.28 3.43
CA THR A 55 -7.76 -15.63 3.87
C THR A 55 -8.82 -15.58 4.97
N ALA A 56 -8.69 -14.67 5.92
CA ALA A 56 -9.70 -14.48 6.97
C ALA A 56 -11.04 -14.03 6.39
N LEU A 57 -11.02 -13.04 5.47
CA LEU A 57 -12.24 -12.59 4.76
C LEU A 57 -12.87 -13.71 3.95
N ALA A 58 -12.09 -14.49 3.20
CA ALA A 58 -12.60 -15.58 2.37
C ALA A 58 -13.31 -16.68 3.19
N ASN A 59 -12.89 -16.86 4.44
CA ASN A 59 -13.50 -17.83 5.35
C ASN A 59 -14.67 -17.26 6.17
N ALA A 60 -14.82 -15.94 6.21
CA ALA A 60 -15.90 -15.31 6.96
C ALA A 60 -17.26 -15.64 6.32
N PRO A 61 -18.32 -15.90 7.14
CA PRO A 61 -19.64 -16.29 6.63
C PRO A 61 -20.25 -15.31 5.61
N GLN A 62 -19.95 -14.03 5.75
CA GLN A 62 -20.46 -12.96 4.89
C GLN A 62 -19.91 -13.00 3.46
N PHE A 63 -18.76 -13.66 3.26
CA PHE A 63 -18.08 -13.77 1.97
C PHE A 63 -18.27 -15.14 1.32
N GLN A 64 -19.02 -16.06 1.95
CA GLN A 64 -19.27 -17.36 1.37
C GLN A 64 -20.13 -17.25 0.10
N VAL A 65 -19.69 -17.93 -0.95
CA VAL A 65 -20.42 -17.95 -2.23
C VAL A 65 -21.38 -19.14 -2.25
N THR A 66 -22.67 -18.85 -2.39
CA THR A 66 -23.70 -19.88 -2.54
C THR A 66 -23.67 -20.48 -3.94
N MET A 67 -23.56 -21.79 -4.04
CA MET A 67 -23.56 -22.52 -5.30
C MET A 67 -25.00 -22.89 -5.74
N ALA A 68 -25.19 -23.03 -7.04
CA ALA A 68 -26.49 -23.36 -7.64
C ALA A 68 -27.12 -24.68 -7.14
N GLY A 69 -26.40 -25.51 -6.37
CA GLY A 69 -26.91 -26.78 -5.78
C GLY A 69 -27.17 -26.69 -4.26
N GLY A 70 -27.15 -25.49 -3.66
CA GLY A 70 -27.43 -25.29 -2.23
C GLY A 70 -26.24 -25.51 -1.30
N GLY A 71 -25.04 -25.72 -1.84
CA GLY A 71 -23.76 -25.71 -1.08
C GLY A 71 -23.14 -24.33 -1.03
N SER A 72 -22.25 -24.10 -0.05
CA SER A 72 -21.39 -22.91 -0.01
C SER A 72 -19.91 -23.29 -0.16
N ARG A 73 -19.13 -22.39 -0.77
CA ARG A 73 -17.68 -22.50 -0.84
C ARG A 73 -17.04 -21.26 -0.25
N PRO A 74 -15.81 -21.33 0.26
CA PRO A 74 -15.02 -20.13 0.59
C PRO A 74 -14.90 -19.23 -0.63
N ALA A 75 -14.89 -17.93 -0.40
CA ALA A 75 -14.70 -16.94 -1.46
C ALA A 75 -13.27 -17.02 -2.02
N THR A 76 -13.13 -16.76 -3.30
CA THR A 76 -11.83 -16.45 -3.91
C THR A 76 -11.50 -14.99 -3.69
N GLU A 77 -10.25 -14.59 -3.94
CA GLU A 77 -9.82 -13.18 -3.87
C GLU A 77 -10.72 -12.28 -4.77
N ALA A 78 -11.08 -12.77 -5.95
CA ALA A 78 -11.98 -12.06 -6.86
C ALA A 78 -13.41 -11.93 -6.30
N ASP A 79 -13.93 -12.96 -5.65
CA ASP A 79 -15.24 -12.92 -5.01
C ASP A 79 -15.24 -11.91 -3.84
N VAL A 80 -14.18 -11.91 -3.01
CA VAL A 80 -14.01 -10.94 -1.92
C VAL A 80 -14.00 -9.53 -2.48
N GLN A 81 -13.22 -9.27 -3.52
CA GLN A 81 -13.17 -7.96 -4.19
C GLN A 81 -14.55 -7.53 -4.69
N ALA A 82 -15.29 -8.43 -5.36
CA ALA A 82 -16.62 -8.13 -5.89
C ALA A 82 -17.63 -7.79 -4.77
N ILE A 83 -17.59 -8.54 -3.66
CA ILE A 83 -18.46 -8.30 -2.50
C ILE A 83 -18.11 -6.95 -1.84
N LEU A 84 -16.84 -6.63 -1.67
CA LEU A 84 -16.41 -5.34 -1.11
C LEU A 84 -16.91 -4.18 -1.96
N MET A 85 -16.68 -4.23 -3.28
CA MET A 85 -17.15 -3.20 -4.21
C MET A 85 -18.67 -3.06 -4.24
N ALA A 86 -19.42 -4.19 -4.18
CA ALA A 86 -20.87 -4.18 -4.11
C ALA A 86 -21.40 -3.52 -2.82
N ASN A 87 -20.60 -3.49 -1.75
CA ASN A 87 -20.90 -2.81 -0.49
C ASN A 87 -20.39 -1.35 -0.44
N GLY A 88 -19.89 -0.79 -1.54
CA GLY A 88 -19.39 0.57 -1.60
C GLY A 88 -18.06 0.78 -0.88
N LEU A 89 -17.27 -0.28 -0.75
CA LEU A 89 -15.93 -0.23 -0.17
C LEU A 89 -14.88 -0.03 -1.27
N PRO A 90 -13.73 0.56 -0.96
CA PRO A 90 -12.69 0.79 -1.94
C PRO A 90 -12.10 -0.52 -2.48
N PRO A 91 -11.50 -0.49 -3.68
CA PRO A 91 -10.84 -1.66 -4.24
C PRO A 91 -9.72 -2.15 -3.32
N MET A 92 -9.64 -3.49 -3.18
CA MET A 92 -8.66 -4.16 -2.34
C MET A 92 -7.37 -4.45 -3.14
N THR A 93 -6.23 -4.11 -2.57
CA THR A 93 -4.91 -4.46 -3.10
C THR A 93 -4.18 -5.35 -2.10
N VAL A 94 -3.76 -6.52 -2.55
CA VAL A 94 -3.00 -7.45 -1.71
C VAL A 94 -1.51 -7.11 -1.77
N PHE A 95 -0.95 -6.73 -0.63
CA PHE A 95 0.46 -6.36 -0.52
C PHE A 95 1.27 -7.48 0.13
N THR A 96 2.16 -8.10 -0.65
CA THR A 96 2.94 -9.27 -0.22
C THR A 96 4.44 -9.03 -0.12
N ARG A 97 4.88 -7.77 -0.27
CA ARG A 97 6.31 -7.44 -0.28
C ARG A 97 6.96 -7.78 1.06
N ARG A 98 8.12 -8.40 0.98
CA ARG A 98 8.92 -8.80 2.15
C ARG A 98 10.32 -8.23 2.03
N THR A 99 10.90 -7.88 3.18
CA THR A 99 12.30 -7.55 3.34
C THR A 99 13.02 -8.70 4.04
N TYR A 100 14.33 -8.60 4.18
CA TYR A 100 15.10 -9.53 4.99
C TYR A 100 14.59 -9.60 6.45
N SER A 101 14.09 -8.50 6.98
CA SER A 101 13.56 -8.39 8.35
C SER A 101 12.12 -8.88 8.50
N GLY A 102 11.45 -9.28 7.40
CA GLY A 102 10.06 -9.75 7.45
C GLY A 102 9.12 -9.04 6.46
N PRO A 103 7.80 -9.19 6.63
CA PRO A 103 6.82 -8.50 5.79
C PRO A 103 6.85 -7.00 6.03
N VAL A 104 6.75 -6.22 4.97
CA VAL A 104 6.71 -4.75 5.06
C VAL A 104 5.39 -4.29 5.68
N LEU A 105 4.28 -4.90 5.26
CA LEU A 105 2.97 -4.68 5.87
C LEU A 105 2.76 -5.71 6.99
N PRO A 106 2.43 -5.29 8.22
CA PRO A 106 2.00 -6.20 9.28
C PRO A 106 0.82 -7.04 8.83
N LYS A 107 0.78 -8.30 9.26
CA LYS A 107 -0.20 -9.29 8.79
C LYS A 107 -1.61 -9.05 9.30
N ASP A 108 -1.71 -8.32 10.39
CA ASP A 108 -2.90 -8.09 11.19
C ASP A 108 -3.58 -6.75 10.91
N ARG A 109 -3.13 -5.99 9.89
CA ARG A 109 -3.59 -4.63 9.64
C ARG A 109 -4.16 -4.42 8.25
N VAL A 110 -5.28 -3.68 8.21
CA VAL A 110 -5.90 -3.12 7.00
C VAL A 110 -5.55 -1.66 6.93
N LEU A 111 -5.15 -1.20 5.75
CA LEU A 111 -4.91 0.22 5.48
C LEU A 111 -5.98 0.73 4.51
N LEU A 112 -6.61 1.84 4.86
CA LEU A 112 -7.39 2.65 3.93
C LEU A 112 -6.54 3.86 3.54
N LEU A 113 -6.44 4.08 2.25
CA LEU A 113 -5.60 5.13 1.66
C LEU A 113 -6.47 6.07 0.82
N PRO A 114 -6.06 7.34 0.67
CA PRO A 114 -6.76 8.28 -0.19
C PRO A 114 -6.75 7.81 -1.65
N PRO A 115 -7.62 8.35 -2.51
CA PRO A 115 -7.54 8.13 -3.95
C PRO A 115 -6.18 8.60 -4.48
N ALA A 116 -5.71 7.96 -5.56
CA ALA A 116 -4.49 8.38 -6.22
C ALA A 116 -4.63 9.82 -6.69
N VAL A 117 -3.65 10.64 -6.37
CA VAL A 117 -3.59 12.03 -6.84
C VAL A 117 -3.01 12.05 -8.25
N ASP A 118 -3.67 12.73 -9.17
CA ASP A 118 -3.08 13.05 -10.46
C ASP A 118 -1.99 14.11 -10.25
N THR A 119 -0.82 13.92 -10.82
CA THR A 119 0.32 14.84 -10.69
C THR A 119 0.02 16.23 -11.23
N ASP A 120 -0.99 16.35 -12.09
CA ASP A 120 -1.42 17.61 -12.67
C ASP A 120 -2.57 18.30 -11.87
N ASP A 121 -3.10 17.64 -10.84
CA ASP A 121 -4.15 18.19 -9.98
C ASP A 121 -3.56 18.78 -8.68
N TRP A 122 -3.46 20.09 -8.65
CA TRP A 122 -2.97 20.85 -7.50
C TRP A 122 -3.96 20.88 -6.32
N SER A 123 -5.20 20.42 -6.53
CA SER A 123 -6.25 20.38 -5.50
C SER A 123 -6.36 19.02 -4.81
N GLY A 124 -5.59 18.03 -5.25
CA GLY A 124 -5.62 16.68 -4.72
C GLY A 124 -5.11 16.59 -3.28
N THR A 125 -5.62 15.61 -2.54
CA THR A 125 -5.12 15.29 -1.20
C THR A 125 -3.89 14.40 -1.31
N ALA A 126 -2.75 14.88 -0.85
CA ALA A 126 -1.49 14.12 -0.89
C ALA A 126 -1.20 13.48 0.46
N LEU A 127 -1.22 12.15 0.54
CA LEU A 127 -0.70 11.41 1.70
C LEU A 127 0.79 11.66 1.88
N GLY A 128 1.52 11.75 0.77
CA GLY A 128 2.94 12.01 0.72
C GLY A 128 3.55 11.68 -0.64
N SER A 129 4.78 12.08 -0.83
CA SER A 129 5.51 11.89 -2.07
C SER A 129 6.96 11.50 -1.81
N THR A 130 7.60 10.92 -2.82
CA THR A 130 9.04 10.63 -2.76
C THR A 130 9.79 11.65 -3.61
N PHE A 131 10.61 12.47 -2.95
CA PHE A 131 11.49 13.41 -3.63
C PHE A 131 12.77 12.70 -4.04
N TRP A 132 13.07 12.75 -5.32
CA TRP A 132 14.30 12.22 -5.87
C TRP A 132 15.35 13.33 -5.98
N GLY A 133 16.52 13.09 -5.41
CA GLY A 133 17.68 13.99 -5.54
C GLY A 133 18.58 13.59 -6.71
N GLN A 134 19.37 14.53 -7.16
CA GLN A 134 20.41 14.31 -8.14
C GLN A 134 21.70 13.91 -7.43
N THR A 135 22.34 12.83 -7.89
CA THR A 135 23.60 12.36 -7.33
C THR A 135 24.79 12.99 -8.05
N LEU A 136 25.95 13.05 -7.39
CA LEU A 136 27.19 13.52 -8.02
C LEU A 136 27.59 12.63 -9.20
N THR A 137 27.33 11.33 -9.13
CA THR A 137 27.55 10.40 -10.23
C THR A 137 26.73 10.76 -11.46
N ALA A 138 25.50 11.27 -11.27
CA ALA A 138 24.65 11.72 -12.37
C ALA A 138 25.16 13.01 -13.04
N GLU A 139 25.94 13.82 -12.35
CA GLU A 139 26.47 15.07 -12.84
C GLU A 139 27.80 14.90 -13.57
N ASP A 140 28.53 13.83 -13.32
CA ASP A 140 29.82 13.58 -13.92
C ASP A 140 29.69 13.22 -15.41
N PRO A 141 30.22 14.04 -16.35
CA PRO A 141 30.13 13.77 -17.77
C PRO A 141 30.85 12.49 -18.22
N ALA A 142 31.79 11.99 -17.40
CA ALA A 142 32.49 10.74 -17.70
C ALA A 142 31.56 9.51 -17.75
N TRP A 143 30.41 9.55 -17.09
CA TRP A 143 29.43 8.46 -17.07
C TRP A 143 28.43 8.50 -18.21
N GLY A 144 28.33 9.59 -18.97
CA GLY A 144 27.46 9.75 -20.12
C GLY A 144 25.97 9.61 -19.83
N ILE A 145 25.54 9.92 -18.61
CA ILE A 145 24.14 9.81 -18.18
C ILE A 145 23.32 10.93 -18.80
N ALA A 146 22.23 10.58 -19.49
CA ALA A 146 21.34 11.54 -20.10
C ALA A 146 20.61 12.41 -19.06
N PRO A 147 20.41 13.71 -19.30
CA PRO A 147 19.69 14.59 -18.38
C PRO A 147 18.25 14.15 -18.06
N LEU A 148 17.61 13.41 -18.96
CA LEU A 148 16.26 12.85 -18.77
C LEU A 148 16.20 11.73 -17.73
N ASP A 149 17.33 11.10 -17.42
CA ASP A 149 17.41 10.05 -16.39
C ASP A 149 17.65 10.65 -14.99
N ARG A 150 17.61 11.96 -14.87
CA ARG A 150 17.83 12.72 -13.63
C ARG A 150 16.56 13.52 -13.26
N PRO A 151 16.20 13.60 -11.98
CA PRO A 151 16.66 12.79 -10.85
C PRO A 151 16.11 11.37 -10.90
N GLY A 152 16.73 10.43 -10.17
CA GLY A 152 16.26 9.04 -10.09
C GLY A 152 17.38 8.06 -9.77
N ILE A 153 17.17 6.80 -10.12
CA ILE A 153 18.19 5.76 -10.02
C ILE A 153 19.06 5.85 -11.26
N VAL A 154 20.33 6.20 -11.10
CA VAL A 154 21.30 6.26 -12.18
C VAL A 154 22.24 5.07 -12.16
N LEU A 155 22.59 4.57 -13.35
CA LEU A 155 23.51 3.47 -13.57
C LEU A 155 24.68 3.95 -14.41
N GLY A 156 25.89 3.80 -13.86
CA GLY A 156 27.13 4.10 -14.56
C GLY A 156 27.95 2.82 -14.79
N ALA A 157 28.56 2.66 -15.96
CA ALA A 157 29.49 1.58 -16.25
C ALA A 157 30.85 2.14 -16.62
N TYR A 158 31.85 1.85 -15.82
CA TYR A 158 33.24 2.23 -16.07
C TYR A 158 34.04 1.02 -16.50
N ARG A 159 34.79 1.13 -17.61
CA ARG A 159 35.72 0.11 -18.05
C ARG A 159 37.15 0.57 -17.85
N ASN A 160 37.92 -0.21 -17.10
CA ASN A 160 39.35 0.03 -17.02
C ASN A 160 40.01 -0.53 -18.31
N PRO A 161 40.67 0.32 -19.13
CA PRO A 161 41.28 -0.14 -20.39
C PRO A 161 42.57 -0.94 -20.16
N LYS A 162 43.12 -0.95 -18.93
CA LYS A 162 44.35 -1.71 -18.63
C LYS A 162 44.04 -3.14 -18.22
N PRO A 163 44.91 -4.10 -18.64
CA PRO A 163 44.78 -5.51 -18.13
C PRO A 163 44.97 -5.62 -16.62
N PRO A 164 44.20 -6.46 -15.92
CA PRO A 164 43.02 -7.18 -16.41
C PRO A 164 41.85 -6.21 -16.72
N MET A 165 41.12 -6.48 -17.80
CA MET A 165 39.95 -5.64 -18.16
C MET A 165 38.84 -5.87 -17.12
N ILE A 166 38.62 -4.89 -16.27
CA ILE A 166 37.57 -4.87 -15.24
C ILE A 166 36.50 -3.90 -15.67
N ALA A 167 35.26 -4.33 -15.59
CA ALA A 167 34.09 -3.44 -15.72
C ALA A 167 33.49 -3.24 -14.32
N GLU A 168 33.42 -1.99 -13.89
CA GLU A 168 32.75 -1.59 -12.66
C GLU A 168 31.39 -1.00 -13.02
N ILE A 169 30.36 -1.51 -12.34
CA ILE A 169 28.98 -1.01 -12.48
C ILE A 169 28.62 -0.35 -11.15
N ILE A 170 28.28 0.93 -11.23
CA ILE A 170 27.84 1.70 -10.07
C ILE A 170 26.37 2.03 -10.27
N SER A 171 25.56 1.76 -9.24
CA SER A 171 24.18 2.22 -9.16
C SER A 171 24.08 3.20 -7.98
N ASP A 172 23.55 4.37 -8.25
CA ASP A 172 23.42 5.42 -7.26
C ASP A 172 22.04 6.07 -7.32
N ALA A 173 21.48 6.40 -6.14
CA ALA A 173 20.17 7.02 -6.03
C ALA A 173 20.04 7.76 -4.70
N ILE A 174 19.41 8.93 -4.73
CA ILE A 174 18.99 9.66 -3.54
C ILE A 174 17.48 9.81 -3.60
N GLY A 175 16.79 9.23 -2.64
CA GLY A 175 15.34 9.35 -2.53
C GLY A 175 14.95 9.64 -1.08
N LEU A 176 14.12 10.65 -0.88
CA LEU A 176 13.56 11.02 0.41
C LEU A 176 12.03 10.82 0.36
N PRO A 177 11.49 9.77 0.96
CA PRO A 177 10.05 9.66 1.14
C PRO A 177 9.59 10.64 2.22
N VAL A 178 8.62 11.46 1.90
CA VAL A 178 8.01 12.44 2.79
C VAL A 178 6.54 12.09 2.94
N LEU A 179 6.08 11.94 4.18
CA LEU A 179 4.68 11.83 4.53
C LEU A 179 4.19 13.23 4.88
N GLU A 180 3.24 13.76 4.12
CA GLU A 180 2.74 15.13 4.30
C GLU A 180 1.64 15.18 5.35
N ASP A 181 0.64 14.30 5.22
CA ASP A 181 -0.44 14.20 6.19
C ASP A 181 -0.73 12.73 6.57
N PRO A 182 -0.29 12.28 7.76
CA PRO A 182 -0.55 10.93 8.22
C PRO A 182 -2.04 10.63 8.44
N ASN A 183 -2.88 11.66 8.66
CA ASN A 183 -4.31 11.49 8.90
C ASN A 183 -5.08 11.11 7.63
N LEU A 184 -4.50 11.30 6.46
CA LEU A 184 -5.05 10.77 5.19
C LEU A 184 -4.94 9.24 5.05
N SER A 185 -4.49 8.55 6.11
CA SER A 185 -4.46 7.09 6.15
C SER A 185 -5.15 6.57 7.41
N LEU A 186 -6.00 5.55 7.27
CA LEU A 186 -6.55 4.81 8.40
C LEU A 186 -5.90 3.44 8.46
N VAL A 187 -5.48 3.01 9.65
CA VAL A 187 -4.82 1.72 9.88
C VAL A 187 -5.57 0.95 10.94
N ALA A 188 -6.38 0.00 10.53
CA ALA A 188 -7.17 -0.82 11.44
C ALA A 188 -6.47 -2.14 11.77
N LYS A 189 -6.53 -2.56 13.04
CA LYS A 189 -6.09 -3.89 13.46
C LYS A 189 -7.28 -4.85 13.42
N VAL A 190 -7.11 -6.02 12.73
CA VAL A 190 -8.20 -6.96 12.44
C VAL A 190 -7.92 -8.42 12.80
N LEU A 191 -6.65 -8.79 13.01
CA LEU A 191 -6.24 -10.14 13.41
C LEU A 191 -5.50 -10.13 14.73
#